data_bca8a63ec712f6c3511a8a75942e32bd
#
_entry.id   bca8a63ec712f6c3511a8a75942e32bd
#
_cell.length_a   1.000
_cell.length_b   1.000
_cell.length_c   1.000
_cell.angle_alpha   90.00
_cell.angle_beta   90.00
_cell.angle_gamma   90.00
#
_symmetry.space_group_name_H-M   'P 1'
#
loop_
_entity.id
_entity.type
_entity.pdbx_description
1 polymer ?
#
loop_
_entity_poly.entity_id
_entity_poly.type
_entity_poly.pdbx_seq_one_letter_code
_entity_poly.pdbx_strand_id
1 'polypeptide(L)'
;SWGVRRALQKLLSANKRFVETTELAGGYKAMTYNGIPVVADRFCQPGTMYLLNTEDFTMHQLCDWQWLCGDDGRVLRQIAGKPVYTATLVKYAELICDRPYAQGRIAGISEA
;
A
#
# COMPACT_ATOMS: atom_id res chain seq x y z
N SER A 1 2.22 -10.30 -3.35
CA SER A 1 2.14 -10.56 -4.79
C SER A 1 0.91 -11.40 -5.13
N TRP A 2 0.41 -11.28 -6.34
CA TRP A 2 -0.72 -12.08 -6.85
C TRP A 2 -0.39 -13.55 -6.99
N GLY A 3 0.86 -13.89 -7.31
CA GLY A 3 1.33 -15.26 -7.40
C GLY A 3 1.28 -15.98 -6.05
N VAL A 4 1.76 -15.32 -5.00
CA VAL A 4 1.70 -15.83 -3.62
C VAL A 4 0.26 -16.05 -3.16
N ARG A 5 -0.66 -15.11 -3.48
CA ARG A 5 -2.09 -15.27 -3.17
C ARG A 5 -2.67 -16.51 -3.85
N ARG A 6 -2.37 -16.74 -5.15
CA ARG A 6 -2.83 -17.94 -5.86
C ARG A 6 -2.25 -19.21 -5.27
N ALA A 7 -0.96 -19.23 -4.91
CA ALA A 7 -0.32 -20.37 -4.27
C ALA A 7 -1.00 -20.72 -2.93
N LEU A 8 -1.29 -19.72 -2.10
CA LEU A 8 -2.02 -19.92 -0.85
C LEU A 8 -3.44 -20.45 -1.07
N GLN A 9 -4.16 -19.88 -2.04
CA GLN A 9 -5.52 -20.33 -2.39
C GLN A 9 -5.53 -21.79 -2.86
N LYS A 10 -4.55 -22.17 -3.69
CA LYS A 10 -4.39 -23.55 -4.18
C LYS A 10 -4.09 -24.51 -3.02
N LEU A 11 -3.23 -24.13 -2.08
CA LEU A 11 -2.92 -24.92 -0.90
C LEU A 11 -4.15 -25.12 0.00
N LEU A 12 -4.93 -24.08 0.23
CA LEU A 12 -6.16 -24.16 1.03
C LEU A 12 -7.22 -25.05 0.37
N SER A 13 -7.40 -24.92 -0.95
CA SER A 13 -8.33 -25.76 -1.71
C SER A 13 -7.90 -27.23 -1.70
N ALA A 14 -6.61 -27.53 -1.81
CA ALA A 14 -6.07 -28.87 -1.74
C ALA A 14 -6.33 -29.54 -0.38
N ASN A 15 -6.31 -28.77 0.69
CA ASN A 15 -6.59 -29.23 2.05
C ASN A 15 -8.09 -29.19 2.41
N LYS A 16 -8.99 -29.02 1.42
CA LYS A 16 -10.45 -28.96 1.60
C LYS A 16 -10.90 -27.91 2.62
N ARG A 17 -10.14 -26.83 2.80
CA ARG A 17 -10.54 -25.67 3.60
C ARG A 17 -11.29 -24.68 2.73
N PHE A 18 -12.43 -24.22 3.26
CA PHE A 18 -13.18 -23.17 2.60
C PHE A 18 -12.41 -21.85 2.66
N VAL A 19 -12.38 -21.15 1.53
CA VAL A 19 -11.80 -19.81 1.45
C VAL A 19 -12.90 -18.83 1.82
N GLU A 20 -12.86 -18.32 3.03
CA GLU A 20 -13.73 -17.24 3.45
C GLU A 20 -13.26 -15.93 2.83
N THR A 21 -14.20 -15.07 2.50
CA THR A 21 -13.93 -13.73 2.00
C THR A 21 -14.54 -12.69 2.93
N THR A 22 -13.80 -11.64 3.20
CA THR A 22 -14.29 -10.48 3.96
C THR A 22 -14.22 -9.22 3.11
N GLU A 23 -15.10 -8.29 3.36
CA GLU A 23 -15.03 -6.97 2.74
C GLU A 23 -14.18 -6.04 3.60
N LEU A 24 -13.20 -5.41 2.98
CA LEU A 24 -12.36 -4.40 3.60
C LEU A 24 -12.91 -3.00 3.31
N ALA A 25 -12.44 -2.02 4.07
CA ALA A 25 -12.72 -0.62 3.81
C ALA A 25 -12.39 -0.25 2.35
N GLY A 26 -13.34 0.36 1.65
CA GLY A 26 -13.23 0.65 0.22
C GLY A 26 -13.85 -0.41 -0.71
N GLY A 27 -14.59 -1.40 -0.18
CA GLY A 27 -15.34 -2.38 -0.99
C GLY A 27 -14.48 -3.51 -1.60
N TYR A 28 -13.25 -3.66 -1.17
CA TYR A 28 -12.38 -4.74 -1.63
C TYR A 28 -12.71 -6.06 -0.94
N LYS A 29 -12.95 -7.11 -1.73
CA LYS A 29 -13.09 -8.47 -1.21
C LYS A 29 -11.71 -9.10 -1.05
N ALA A 30 -11.34 -9.42 0.19
CA ALA A 30 -10.11 -10.10 0.52
C ALA A 30 -10.40 -11.53 0.99
N MET A 31 -9.50 -12.44 0.63
CA MET A 31 -9.48 -13.79 1.18
C MET A 31 -9.06 -13.71 2.65
N THR A 32 -9.69 -14.47 3.54
CA THR A 32 -9.27 -14.56 4.94
C THR A 32 -8.57 -15.88 5.22
N TYR A 33 -7.58 -15.82 6.09
CA TYR A 33 -6.93 -16.99 6.67
C TYR A 33 -6.93 -16.84 8.19
N ASN A 34 -7.64 -17.73 8.89
CA ASN A 34 -7.86 -17.65 10.34
C ASN A 34 -8.36 -16.26 10.80
N GLY A 35 -9.30 -15.67 10.04
CA GLY A 35 -9.85 -14.34 10.35
C GLY A 35 -8.95 -13.16 9.94
N ILE A 36 -7.74 -13.41 9.44
CA ILE A 36 -6.82 -12.36 8.99
C ILE A 36 -6.99 -12.15 7.49
N PRO A 37 -7.26 -10.92 7.03
CA PRO A 37 -7.42 -10.64 5.61
C PRO A 37 -6.08 -10.74 4.86
N VAL A 38 -6.08 -11.43 3.72
CA VAL A 38 -4.93 -11.56 2.83
C VAL A 38 -5.16 -10.72 1.59
N VAL A 39 -4.46 -9.61 1.50
CA VAL A 39 -4.57 -8.65 0.40
C VAL A 39 -3.41 -8.84 -0.58
N ALA A 40 -3.71 -8.83 -1.87
CA ALA A 40 -2.68 -8.83 -2.91
C ALA A 40 -2.36 -7.39 -3.31
N ASP A 41 -1.09 -7.04 -3.25
CA ASP A 41 -0.57 -5.75 -3.71
C ASP A 41 0.33 -5.96 -4.94
N ARG A 42 0.10 -5.14 -5.97
CA ARG A 42 0.88 -5.18 -7.22
C ARG A 42 2.33 -4.74 -7.05
N PHE A 43 2.62 -3.93 -6.03
CA PHE A 43 3.97 -3.43 -5.74
C PHE A 43 4.76 -4.34 -4.81
N CYS A 44 4.11 -5.37 -4.23
CA CYS A 44 4.78 -6.36 -3.42
C CYS A 44 5.75 -7.20 -4.28
N GLN A 45 6.96 -7.40 -3.78
CA GLN A 45 7.96 -8.23 -4.45
C GLN A 45 7.42 -9.65 -4.72
N PRO A 46 7.69 -10.22 -5.91
CA PRO A 46 7.37 -11.62 -6.20
C PRO A 46 7.95 -12.56 -5.14
N GLY A 47 7.23 -13.62 -4.83
CA GLY A 47 7.65 -14.62 -3.84
C GLY A 47 7.74 -14.12 -2.40
N THR A 48 7.20 -12.94 -2.11
CA THR A 48 7.26 -12.33 -0.77
C THR A 48 5.85 -12.09 -0.21
N MET A 49 5.69 -12.33 1.08
CA MET A 49 4.50 -12.02 1.87
C MET A 49 4.90 -11.25 3.12
N TYR A 50 4.18 -10.18 3.41
CA TYR A 50 4.33 -9.39 4.62
C TYR A 50 3.16 -9.66 5.57
N LEU A 51 3.47 -9.83 6.85
CA LEU A 51 2.50 -9.90 7.93
C LEU A 51 2.62 -8.60 8.71
N LEU A 52 1.62 -7.75 8.58
CA LEU A 52 1.67 -6.39 9.12
C LEU A 52 0.60 -6.21 10.19
N ASN A 53 1.00 -5.72 11.35
CA ASN A 53 0.07 -5.17 12.32
C ASN A 53 -0.18 -3.69 11.98
N THR A 54 -1.35 -3.40 11.48
CA THR A 54 -1.71 -2.05 11.01
C THR A 54 -1.80 -1.01 12.13
N GLU A 55 -1.97 -1.43 13.38
CA GLU A 55 -2.00 -0.53 14.53
C GLU A 55 -0.63 0.11 14.83
N ASP A 56 0.46 -0.52 14.35
CA ASP A 56 1.81 -0.02 14.55
C ASP A 56 2.27 0.97 13.48
N PHE A 57 1.41 1.29 12.53
CA PHE A 57 1.72 2.24 11.46
C PHE A 57 0.97 3.55 11.67
N THR A 58 1.74 4.63 11.81
CA THR A 58 1.21 5.97 11.98
C THR A 58 1.68 6.88 10.85
N MET A 59 0.76 7.59 10.23
CA MET A 59 1.11 8.59 9.23
C MET A 59 1.31 9.95 9.92
N HIS A 60 2.56 10.41 9.93
CA HIS A 60 2.91 11.76 10.36
C HIS A 60 2.85 12.70 9.17
N GLN A 61 2.10 13.78 9.27
CA GLN A 61 2.03 14.78 8.20
C GLN A 61 2.18 16.18 8.75
N LEU A 62 2.99 16.97 8.07
CA LEU A 62 3.17 18.39 8.37
C LEU A 62 2.09 19.23 7.70
N CYS A 63 1.75 18.88 6.44
CA CYS A 63 0.64 19.50 5.73
C CYS A 63 -0.05 18.48 4.80
N ASP A 64 -1.32 18.71 4.52
CA ASP A 64 -2.05 17.97 3.51
C ASP A 64 -1.76 18.51 2.11
N TRP A 65 -2.37 17.91 1.09
CA TRP A 65 -2.21 18.33 -0.29
C TRP A 65 -2.52 19.81 -0.47
N GLN A 66 -1.51 20.57 -0.91
CA GLN A 66 -1.68 22.00 -1.20
C GLN A 66 -0.84 22.42 -2.41
N TRP A 67 -1.32 23.42 -3.12
CA TRP A 67 -0.57 24.02 -4.21
C TRP A 67 0.54 24.89 -3.65
N LEU A 68 1.76 24.70 -4.17
CA LEU A 68 2.89 25.54 -3.81
C LEU A 68 2.72 26.94 -4.44
N CYS A 69 2.54 27.93 -3.60
CA CYS A 69 2.48 29.33 -4.01
C CYS A 69 3.89 29.93 -4.14
N GLY A 70 4.07 30.77 -5.15
CA GLY A 70 5.26 31.61 -5.27
C GLY A 70 5.29 32.74 -4.24
N ASP A 71 6.39 33.48 -4.22
CA ASP A 71 6.54 34.69 -3.39
C ASP A 71 5.53 35.78 -3.79
N ASP A 72 5.02 35.71 -5.02
CA ASP A 72 3.95 36.56 -5.57
C ASP A 72 2.53 36.04 -5.26
N GLY A 73 2.40 34.96 -4.49
CA GLY A 73 1.13 34.32 -4.15
C GLY A 73 0.47 33.53 -5.28
N ARG A 74 1.14 33.40 -6.43
CA ARG A 74 0.60 32.66 -7.58
C ARG A 74 0.99 31.20 -7.56
N VAL A 75 0.03 30.33 -7.90
CA VAL A 75 0.23 28.90 -8.04
C VAL A 75 0.89 28.54 -9.38
N LEU A 76 0.47 29.24 -10.44
CA LEU A 76 0.99 29.03 -11.80
C LEU A 76 2.27 29.85 -12.01
N ARG A 77 3.36 29.18 -12.32
CA ARG A 77 4.66 29.80 -12.64
C ARG A 77 5.01 29.55 -14.10
N GLN A 78 5.40 30.59 -14.81
CA GLN A 78 5.88 30.45 -16.18
C GLN A 78 7.32 29.90 -16.16
N ILE A 79 7.59 28.94 -17.02
CA ILE A 79 8.96 28.46 -17.25
C ILE A 79 9.71 29.49 -18.08
N ALA A 80 10.88 29.91 -17.61
CA ALA A 80 11.71 30.89 -18.32
C ALA A 80 12.01 30.44 -19.76
N GLY A 81 11.76 31.34 -20.72
CA GLY A 81 11.99 31.10 -22.16
C GLY A 81 10.99 30.18 -22.86
N LYS A 82 9.90 29.80 -22.18
CA LYS A 82 8.85 28.97 -22.80
C LYS A 82 7.46 29.51 -22.47
N PRO A 83 6.49 29.48 -23.42
CA PRO A 83 5.10 29.85 -23.14
C PRO A 83 4.33 28.72 -22.46
N VAL A 84 4.90 28.19 -21.35
CA VAL A 84 4.35 27.07 -20.59
C VAL A 84 4.31 27.44 -19.11
N TYR A 85 3.23 27.05 -18.45
CA TYR A 85 3.06 27.22 -17.01
C TYR A 85 3.19 25.89 -16.29
N THR A 86 3.73 25.94 -15.10
CA THR A 86 3.83 24.79 -14.19
C THR A 86 3.18 25.12 -12.87
N ALA A 87 2.55 24.12 -12.27
CA ALA A 87 2.05 24.16 -10.88
C ALA A 87 2.58 22.94 -10.13
N THR A 88 2.96 23.12 -8.88
CA THR A 88 3.49 22.03 -8.04
C THR A 88 2.51 21.77 -6.91
N LEU A 89 2.03 20.53 -6.84
CA LEU A 89 1.23 20.04 -5.73
C LEU A 89 2.17 19.38 -4.72
N VAL A 90 2.08 19.76 -3.46
CA VAL A 90 2.96 19.26 -2.40
C VAL A 90 2.17 18.64 -1.26
N LYS A 91 2.75 17.62 -0.67
CA LYS A 91 2.34 17.03 0.60
C LYS A 91 3.58 16.61 1.36
N TYR A 92 3.69 17.01 2.62
CA TYR A 92 4.76 16.57 3.50
C TYR A 92 4.20 15.55 4.48
N ALA A 93 4.45 14.29 4.23
CA ALA A 93 3.98 13.19 5.06
C ALA A 93 4.99 12.04 5.05
N GLU A 94 5.06 11.31 6.17
CA GLU A 94 5.90 10.13 6.34
C GLU A 94 5.10 9.05 7.07
N LEU A 95 5.27 7.80 6.65
CA LEU A 95 4.70 6.63 7.31
C LEU A 95 5.74 6.03 8.25
N ILE A 96 5.44 6.02 9.54
CA ILE A 96 6.33 5.49 10.57
C ILE A 96 5.78 4.18 11.10
N CYS A 97 6.66 3.21 11.31
CA CYS A 97 6.36 1.96 12.00
C CYS A 97 6.95 2.01 13.41
N ASP A 98 6.09 2.05 14.42
CA ASP A 98 6.51 2.18 15.83
C ASP A 98 7.18 0.89 16.35
N ARG A 99 6.73 -0.27 15.88
CA ARG A 99 7.26 -1.58 16.32
C ARG A 99 7.66 -2.45 15.13
N PRO A 100 8.83 -2.23 14.51
CA PRO A 100 9.30 -3.03 13.37
C PRO A 100 9.47 -4.51 13.70
N TYR A 101 9.81 -4.86 14.94
CA TYR A 101 9.99 -6.24 15.41
C TYR A 101 8.67 -7.03 15.54
N ALA A 102 7.53 -6.34 15.56
CA ALA A 102 6.20 -6.96 15.57
C ALA A 102 5.69 -7.29 14.15
N GLN A 103 6.44 -6.91 13.12
CA GLN A 103 6.12 -7.16 11.74
C GLN A 103 6.85 -8.39 11.23
N GLY A 104 6.21 -9.16 10.32
CA GLY A 104 6.80 -10.36 9.76
C GLY A 104 6.98 -10.28 8.24
N ARG A 105 8.02 -10.96 7.74
CA ARG A 105 8.24 -11.14 6.31
C ARG A 105 8.58 -12.60 6.02
N ILE A 106 7.90 -13.18 5.05
CA ILE A 106 8.19 -14.48 4.48
C ILE A 106 8.67 -14.25 3.04
N ALA A 107 9.84 -14.77 2.70
CA ALA A 107 10.44 -14.66 1.38
C ALA A 107 10.74 -16.06 0.79
N GLY A 108 10.95 -16.12 -0.53
CA GLY A 108 11.26 -17.39 -1.21
C GLY A 108 10.04 -18.28 -1.43
N ILE A 109 8.84 -17.70 -1.44
CA ILE A 109 7.60 -18.44 -1.74
C ILE A 109 7.55 -18.72 -3.24
N SER A 110 7.41 -20.00 -3.63
CA SER A 110 7.18 -20.38 -5.01
C SER A 110 5.81 -19.89 -5.45
N GLU A 111 5.77 -19.08 -6.49
CA GLU A 111 4.53 -18.55 -7.06
C GLU A 111 3.91 -19.58 -8.02
N ALA A 112 2.59 -19.73 -7.94
CA ALA A 112 1.81 -20.61 -8.81
C ALA A 112 1.04 -19.82 -9.87
#